data_6c4742efabe59c303c7d7cb4fae5e66e
#
_entry.id   6c4742efabe59c303c7d7cb4fae5e66e
#
_cell.length_a   1.000
_cell.length_b   1.000
_cell.length_c   1.000
_cell.angle_alpha   90.00
_cell.angle_beta   90.00
_cell.angle_gamma   90.00
#
_symmetry.space_group_name_H-M   'P 1'
#
loop_
_entity.id
_entity.type
_entity.pdbx_description
1 polymer ?
#
loop_
_entity_poly.entity_id
_entity_poly.type
_entity_poly.pdbx_seq_one_letter_code
_entity_poly.pdbx_strand_id
1 'polypeptide(L)'
;MGYDLRASPIHRLQLRHLHCFLAVARLGHLGRAAEALAISQPAVTKTLADLEDLLGLRLFERGRRGARLTPAGQGFLHHASQVRAALDQALESVAPGQAPTVLRLGALPTVVNAIVAGGVRSLGLPGGTTVRVETGANRDLLARLQRGELDAVVGRLSEPERLQGLSFEHLYAEPLIVAVRPGHPLLDKRRPGPAQLAPHDWILPLADTMIRHNADSWLQGHGVRPQGAVIETLSVSLGRELAAGSDALWFTPLGAAEADLERGVLMPLPLDLSGTEEPVGWLMRSDAQPSPALQAVRAAVREQAQRRQRRWSGPR
;
A
#
# COMPACT_ATOMS: atom_id res chain seq x y z
N MET A 1 13.31 7.35 -38.75
CA MET A 1 14.41 7.90 -37.95
C MET A 1 15.22 6.73 -37.44
N GLY A 2 16.40 6.46 -38.03
CA GLY A 2 17.26 5.35 -37.62
C GLY A 2 17.90 5.67 -36.27
N TYR A 3 17.66 4.83 -35.28
CA TYR A 3 18.37 4.87 -34.01
C TYR A 3 19.83 4.50 -34.28
N ASP A 4 20.75 5.44 -34.14
CA ASP A 4 22.18 5.14 -34.18
C ASP A 4 22.56 4.42 -32.89
N LEU A 5 22.54 3.11 -32.96
CA LEU A 5 22.84 2.22 -31.85
C LEU A 5 24.29 2.41 -31.32
N ARG A 6 25.21 2.98 -32.09
CA ARG A 6 26.63 3.12 -31.72
C ARG A 6 26.93 4.31 -30.83
N ALA A 7 26.05 5.34 -30.82
CA ALA A 7 26.23 6.55 -30.01
C ALA A 7 25.50 6.50 -28.66
N SER A 8 24.64 5.50 -28.43
CA SER A 8 23.85 5.41 -27.20
C SER A 8 24.66 4.84 -26.02
N PRO A 9 24.64 5.46 -24.83
CA PRO A 9 25.25 4.90 -23.61
C PRO A 9 24.71 3.52 -23.22
N ILE A 10 23.59 3.09 -23.79
CA ILE A 10 22.92 1.81 -23.52
C ILE A 10 23.83 0.59 -23.77
N HIS A 11 24.75 0.66 -24.78
CA HIS A 11 25.68 -0.44 -25.08
C HIS A 11 26.76 -0.66 -24.01
N ARG A 12 27.03 0.35 -23.22
CA ARG A 12 28.00 0.30 -22.11
C ARG A 12 27.33 0.02 -20.78
N LEU A 13 26.01 0.16 -20.71
CA LEU A 13 25.22 -0.17 -19.52
C LEU A 13 25.16 -1.69 -19.36
N GLN A 14 25.48 -2.17 -18.17
CA GLN A 14 25.46 -3.60 -17.84
C GLN A 14 24.51 -3.84 -16.67
N LEU A 15 23.93 -5.04 -16.57
CA LEU A 15 23.02 -5.42 -15.49
C LEU A 15 23.62 -5.22 -14.09
N ARG A 16 24.94 -5.43 -13.96
CA ARG A 16 25.63 -5.18 -12.68
C ARG A 16 25.51 -3.72 -12.23
N HIS A 17 25.49 -2.76 -13.16
CA HIS A 17 25.28 -1.33 -12.83
C HIS A 17 23.91 -1.12 -12.20
N LEU A 18 22.85 -1.73 -12.78
CA LEU A 18 21.48 -1.66 -12.26
C LEU A 18 21.39 -2.35 -10.89
N HIS A 19 21.97 -3.54 -10.74
CA HIS A 19 21.94 -4.27 -9.47
C HIS A 19 22.63 -3.51 -8.34
N CYS A 20 23.83 -2.95 -8.58
CA CYS A 20 24.53 -2.14 -7.59
C CYS A 20 23.75 -0.87 -7.26
N PHE A 21 23.21 -0.18 -8.25
CA PHE A 21 22.41 1.03 -8.05
C PHE A 21 21.16 0.74 -7.20
N LEU A 22 20.38 -0.28 -7.56
CA LEU A 22 19.16 -0.66 -6.86
C LEU A 22 19.43 -1.11 -5.40
N ALA A 23 20.52 -1.87 -5.19
CA ALA A 23 20.91 -2.30 -3.85
C ALA A 23 21.27 -1.12 -2.95
N VAL A 24 22.05 -0.15 -3.45
CA VAL A 24 22.44 1.04 -2.69
C VAL A 24 21.25 1.96 -2.48
N ALA A 25 20.39 2.14 -3.47
CA ALA A 25 19.16 2.93 -3.35
C ALA A 25 18.22 2.39 -2.24
N ARG A 26 18.11 1.05 -2.14
CA ARG A 26 17.27 0.38 -1.15
C ARG A 26 17.85 0.43 0.26
N LEU A 27 19.17 0.20 0.39
CA LEU A 27 19.82 0.02 1.69
C LEU A 27 20.41 1.32 2.27
N GLY A 28 20.55 2.36 1.44
CA GLY A 28 21.10 3.66 1.83
C GLY A 28 22.59 3.62 2.22
N HIS A 29 23.29 2.49 2.03
CA HIS A 29 24.66 2.31 2.51
C HIS A 29 25.44 1.34 1.60
N LEU A 30 26.61 1.81 1.12
CA LEU A 30 27.45 1.02 0.18
C LEU A 30 27.94 -0.30 0.77
N GLY A 31 28.33 -0.32 2.05
CA GLY A 31 28.81 -1.54 2.71
C GLY A 31 27.69 -2.60 2.81
N ARG A 32 26.50 -2.20 3.24
CA ARG A 32 25.33 -3.10 3.33
C ARG A 32 24.88 -3.61 1.95
N ALA A 33 25.01 -2.77 0.92
CA ALA A 33 24.74 -3.18 -0.45
C ALA A 33 25.79 -4.17 -0.96
N ALA A 34 27.06 -4.01 -0.61
CA ALA A 34 28.14 -4.93 -0.93
C ALA A 34 27.90 -6.32 -0.30
N GLU A 35 27.55 -6.36 0.97
CA GLU A 35 27.17 -7.59 1.69
C GLU A 35 25.97 -8.28 0.99
N ALA A 36 24.93 -7.54 0.68
CA ALA A 36 23.72 -8.07 0.04
C ALA A 36 23.97 -8.61 -1.37
N LEU A 37 24.97 -8.07 -2.09
CA LEU A 37 25.37 -8.50 -3.42
C LEU A 37 26.51 -9.53 -3.41
N ALA A 38 27.03 -9.91 -2.23
CA ALA A 38 28.18 -10.80 -2.05
C ALA A 38 29.43 -10.33 -2.83
N ILE A 39 29.70 -9.02 -2.87
CA ILE A 39 30.89 -8.41 -3.49
C ILE A 39 31.56 -7.43 -2.52
N SER A 40 32.78 -6.96 -2.85
CA SER A 40 33.46 -5.99 -2.00
C SER A 40 32.87 -4.56 -2.11
N GLN A 41 32.93 -3.77 -1.05
CA GLN A 41 32.50 -2.37 -1.08
C GLN A 41 33.24 -1.53 -2.12
N PRO A 42 34.58 -1.69 -2.34
CA PRO A 42 35.27 -1.03 -3.45
C PRO A 42 34.68 -1.36 -4.82
N ALA A 43 34.24 -2.63 -5.04
CA ALA A 43 33.60 -3.04 -6.29
C ALA A 43 32.26 -2.32 -6.50
N VAL A 44 31.42 -2.22 -5.46
CA VAL A 44 30.16 -1.45 -5.51
C VAL A 44 30.46 0.01 -5.83
N THR A 45 31.45 0.61 -5.15
CA THR A 45 31.85 2.01 -5.35
C THR A 45 32.28 2.28 -6.78
N LYS A 46 33.13 1.38 -7.34
CA LYS A 46 33.59 1.48 -8.71
C LYS A 46 32.43 1.33 -9.70
N THR A 47 31.61 0.31 -9.54
CA THR A 47 30.46 0.05 -10.43
C THR A 47 29.48 1.24 -10.46
N LEU A 48 29.25 1.90 -9.32
CA LEU A 48 28.41 3.09 -9.28
C LEU A 48 29.10 4.31 -9.92
N ALA A 49 30.41 4.47 -9.75
CA ALA A 49 31.16 5.52 -10.40
C ALA A 49 31.13 5.34 -11.93
N ASP A 50 31.37 4.10 -12.43
CA ASP A 50 31.29 3.77 -13.84
C ASP A 50 29.88 4.09 -14.42
N LEU A 51 28.80 3.85 -13.64
CA LEU A 51 27.43 4.20 -14.03
C LEU A 51 27.21 5.71 -14.08
N GLU A 52 27.63 6.44 -13.05
CA GLU A 52 27.50 7.90 -12.97
C GLU A 52 28.29 8.59 -14.10
N ASP A 53 29.49 8.10 -14.40
CA ASP A 53 30.34 8.59 -15.50
C ASP A 53 29.71 8.29 -16.88
N LEU A 54 29.10 7.10 -17.04
CA LEU A 54 28.37 6.74 -18.24
C LEU A 54 27.18 7.65 -18.53
N LEU A 55 26.48 8.04 -17.47
CA LEU A 55 25.28 8.89 -17.55
C LEU A 55 25.63 10.40 -17.54
N GLY A 56 26.87 10.76 -17.15
CA GLY A 56 27.30 12.15 -16.96
C GLY A 56 26.58 12.84 -15.79
N LEU A 57 26.00 12.09 -14.87
CA LEU A 57 25.17 12.60 -13.77
C LEU A 57 25.49 11.88 -12.46
N ARG A 58 25.44 12.62 -11.34
CA ARG A 58 25.51 12.01 -10.02
C ARG A 58 24.13 11.48 -9.62
N LEU A 59 24.10 10.19 -9.24
CA LEU A 59 22.87 9.52 -8.79
C LEU A 59 22.77 9.48 -7.27
N PHE A 60 23.92 9.57 -6.57
CA PHE A 60 23.98 9.59 -5.11
C PHE A 60 24.78 10.76 -4.57
N GLU A 61 24.28 11.35 -3.49
CA GLU A 61 25.05 12.17 -2.57
C GLU A 61 25.64 11.25 -1.50
N ARG A 62 26.98 11.29 -1.37
CA ARG A 62 27.72 10.47 -0.39
C ARG A 62 28.09 11.31 0.82
N GLY A 63 27.74 10.86 2.01
CA GLY A 63 28.04 11.55 3.26
C GLY A 63 28.32 10.59 4.41
N ARG A 64 28.67 11.15 5.58
CA ARG A 64 28.96 10.36 6.81
C ARG A 64 27.78 9.47 7.24
N ARG A 65 26.56 9.77 6.79
CA ARG A 65 25.33 9.03 7.12
C ARG A 65 24.90 8.03 6.05
N GLY A 66 25.72 7.76 5.03
CA GLY A 66 25.42 6.83 3.95
C GLY A 66 25.29 7.47 2.56
N ALA A 67 24.51 6.85 1.68
CA ALA A 67 24.24 7.29 0.32
C ALA A 67 22.76 7.69 0.18
N ARG A 68 22.49 8.91 -0.27
CA ARG A 68 21.14 9.43 -0.55
C ARG A 68 20.99 9.68 -2.05
N LEU A 69 19.82 9.38 -2.60
CA LEU A 69 19.55 9.65 -4.00
C LEU A 69 19.49 11.17 -4.28
N THR A 70 20.11 11.58 -5.38
CA THR A 70 19.88 12.89 -5.97
C THR A 70 18.52 12.91 -6.70
N PRO A 71 18.00 14.07 -7.14
CA PRO A 71 16.81 14.13 -8.02
C PRO A 71 16.98 13.28 -9.28
N ALA A 72 18.17 13.29 -9.91
CA ALA A 72 18.49 12.43 -11.05
C ALA A 72 18.48 10.95 -10.65
N GLY A 73 19.01 10.61 -9.47
CA GLY A 73 18.97 9.26 -8.90
C GLY A 73 17.55 8.77 -8.64
N GLN A 74 16.65 9.62 -8.19
CA GLN A 74 15.23 9.27 -7.99
C GLN A 74 14.54 8.95 -9.34
N GLY A 75 14.75 9.78 -10.37
CA GLY A 75 14.25 9.50 -11.72
C GLY A 75 14.82 8.20 -12.28
N PHE A 76 16.12 7.98 -12.13
CA PHE A 76 16.76 6.75 -12.59
C PHE A 76 16.28 5.50 -11.82
N LEU A 77 15.97 5.63 -10.52
CA LEU A 77 15.44 4.54 -9.70
C LEU A 77 14.13 3.97 -10.27
N HIS A 78 13.24 4.85 -10.70
CA HIS A 78 11.97 4.45 -11.31
C HIS A 78 12.20 3.53 -12.52
N HIS A 79 12.99 3.98 -13.49
CA HIS A 79 13.26 3.22 -14.72
C HIS A 79 14.14 1.97 -14.49
N ALA A 80 15.14 2.06 -13.63
CA ALA A 80 16.00 0.92 -13.28
C ALA A 80 15.19 -0.22 -12.62
N SER A 81 14.20 0.12 -11.81
CA SER A 81 13.30 -0.86 -11.18
C SER A 81 12.39 -1.54 -12.21
N GLN A 82 11.92 -0.80 -13.20
CA GLN A 82 11.12 -1.33 -14.31
C GLN A 82 11.91 -2.33 -15.16
N VAL A 83 13.16 -1.99 -15.52
CA VAL A 83 14.04 -2.88 -16.30
C VAL A 83 14.29 -4.17 -15.51
N ARG A 84 14.55 -4.10 -14.21
CA ARG A 84 14.73 -5.28 -13.37
C ARG A 84 13.47 -6.15 -13.35
N ALA A 85 12.29 -5.56 -13.12
CA ALA A 85 11.04 -6.30 -13.11
C ALA A 85 10.74 -6.98 -14.44
N ALA A 86 11.01 -6.30 -15.58
CA ALA A 86 10.85 -6.88 -16.91
C ALA A 86 11.82 -8.06 -17.15
N LEU A 87 13.06 -7.94 -16.65
CA LEU A 87 14.04 -9.04 -16.74
C LEU A 87 13.62 -10.25 -15.88
N ASP A 88 13.15 -10.01 -14.64
CA ASP A 88 12.64 -11.06 -13.77
C ASP A 88 11.47 -11.80 -14.45
N GLN A 89 10.54 -11.07 -15.08
CA GLN A 89 9.43 -11.66 -15.88
C GLN A 89 9.93 -12.46 -17.08
N ALA A 90 10.93 -11.95 -17.80
CA ALA A 90 11.51 -12.66 -18.95
C ALA A 90 12.15 -13.98 -18.52
N LEU A 91 12.90 -13.99 -17.42
CA LEU A 91 13.52 -15.21 -16.87
C LEU A 91 12.44 -16.20 -16.39
N GLU A 92 11.38 -15.73 -15.74
CA GLU A 92 10.25 -16.57 -15.34
C GLU A 92 9.53 -17.19 -16.56
N SER A 93 9.46 -16.50 -17.70
CA SER A 93 8.76 -16.97 -18.90
C SER A 93 9.46 -18.11 -19.63
N VAL A 94 10.79 -18.24 -19.47
CA VAL A 94 11.62 -19.25 -20.17
C VAL A 94 12.07 -20.39 -19.24
N ALA A 95 11.70 -20.38 -17.99
CA ALA A 95 12.05 -21.45 -17.05
C ALA A 95 11.40 -22.78 -17.51
N PRO A 96 12.16 -23.88 -17.67
CA PRO A 96 11.62 -25.17 -18.07
C PRO A 96 10.76 -25.74 -16.94
N GLY A 97 9.50 -26.07 -17.26
CA GLY A 97 8.46 -26.40 -16.31
C GLY A 97 7.70 -25.14 -15.90
N GLN A 98 6.40 -25.26 -15.66
CA GLN A 98 5.60 -24.09 -15.24
C GLN A 98 6.24 -23.44 -14.02
N ALA A 99 7.05 -22.42 -14.23
CA ALA A 99 7.58 -21.63 -13.13
C ALA A 99 6.37 -21.11 -12.34
N PRO A 100 6.36 -21.26 -11.00
CA PRO A 100 5.23 -20.82 -10.22
C PRO A 100 5.02 -19.33 -10.45
N THR A 101 3.88 -18.98 -11.03
CA THR A 101 3.50 -17.58 -11.21
C THR A 101 3.34 -16.95 -9.84
N VAL A 102 4.20 -16.03 -9.47
CA VAL A 102 4.10 -15.29 -8.20
C VAL A 102 3.42 -13.96 -8.46
N LEU A 103 2.22 -13.77 -7.94
CA LEU A 103 1.50 -12.49 -7.92
C LEU A 103 1.81 -11.77 -6.62
N ARG A 104 2.34 -10.55 -6.70
CA ARG A 104 2.72 -9.72 -5.55
C ARG A 104 1.71 -8.60 -5.38
N LEU A 105 0.80 -8.77 -4.42
CA LEU A 105 -0.27 -7.80 -4.15
C LEU A 105 0.03 -7.02 -2.88
N GLY A 106 -0.05 -5.71 -2.94
CA GLY A 106 -0.14 -4.84 -1.78
C GLY A 106 -1.60 -4.60 -1.42
N ALA A 107 -1.93 -4.56 -0.14
CA ALA A 107 -3.27 -4.21 0.29
C ALA A 107 -3.24 -3.42 1.61
N LEU A 108 -4.11 -2.42 1.75
CA LEU A 108 -4.29 -1.78 3.05
C LEU A 108 -4.89 -2.78 4.04
N PRO A 109 -4.46 -2.79 5.31
CA PRO A 109 -5.01 -3.68 6.32
C PRO A 109 -6.55 -3.63 6.40
N THR A 110 -7.13 -2.46 6.16
CA THR A 110 -8.57 -2.21 6.23
C THR A 110 -9.38 -2.79 5.07
N VAL A 111 -8.75 -3.10 3.92
CA VAL A 111 -9.44 -3.63 2.73
C VAL A 111 -9.23 -5.14 2.53
N VAL A 112 -8.27 -5.73 3.26
CA VAL A 112 -7.95 -7.16 3.09
C VAL A 112 -9.17 -8.03 3.32
N ASN A 113 -9.85 -7.87 4.45
CA ASN A 113 -11.02 -8.67 4.81
C ASN A 113 -12.25 -8.28 3.97
N ALA A 114 -12.38 -6.99 3.63
CA ALA A 114 -13.55 -6.48 2.92
C ALA A 114 -13.67 -7.03 1.50
N ILE A 115 -12.58 -7.05 0.73
CA ILE A 115 -12.63 -7.42 -0.68
C ILE A 115 -11.49 -8.35 -1.15
N VAL A 116 -10.26 -8.22 -0.60
CA VAL A 116 -9.11 -8.98 -1.13
C VAL A 116 -9.24 -10.47 -0.81
N ALA A 117 -9.53 -10.82 0.44
CA ALA A 117 -9.68 -12.22 0.85
C ALA A 117 -10.80 -12.93 0.08
N GLY A 118 -11.95 -12.27 -0.11
CA GLY A 118 -13.06 -12.78 -0.90
C GLY A 118 -12.67 -12.96 -2.37
N GLY A 119 -11.97 -11.98 -2.95
CA GLY A 119 -11.49 -12.05 -4.32
C GLY A 119 -10.51 -13.21 -4.54
N VAL A 120 -9.50 -13.34 -3.70
CA VAL A 120 -8.53 -14.45 -3.81
C VAL A 120 -9.19 -15.81 -3.60
N ARG A 121 -10.12 -15.93 -2.65
CA ARG A 121 -10.86 -17.19 -2.39
C ARG A 121 -11.74 -17.63 -3.55
N SER A 122 -12.33 -16.69 -4.31
CA SER A 122 -13.19 -16.99 -5.45
C SER A 122 -12.42 -17.43 -6.70
N LEU A 123 -11.10 -17.29 -6.69
CA LEU A 123 -10.26 -17.67 -7.81
C LEU A 123 -9.93 -19.16 -7.78
N GLY A 124 -10.34 -19.87 -8.84
CA GLY A 124 -9.74 -21.14 -9.18
C GLY A 124 -8.37 -20.93 -9.80
N LEU A 125 -7.36 -20.61 -8.98
CA LEU A 125 -6.01 -20.38 -9.48
C LEU A 125 -5.41 -21.67 -10.03
N PRO A 126 -4.75 -21.63 -11.20
CA PRO A 126 -4.04 -22.79 -11.72
C PRO A 126 -3.00 -23.29 -10.70
N GLY A 127 -2.79 -24.61 -10.67
CA GLY A 127 -1.71 -25.17 -9.85
C GLY A 127 -0.37 -24.51 -10.16
N GLY A 128 0.45 -24.27 -9.12
CA GLY A 128 1.72 -23.56 -9.25
C GLY A 128 1.63 -22.03 -9.17
N THR A 129 0.42 -21.44 -9.02
CA THR A 129 0.29 -20.00 -8.78
C THR A 129 0.44 -19.68 -7.29
N THR A 130 1.35 -18.78 -6.96
CA THR A 130 1.52 -18.22 -5.62
C THR A 130 0.95 -16.80 -5.60
N VAL A 131 0.02 -16.51 -4.72
CA VAL A 131 -0.42 -15.14 -4.44
C VAL A 131 0.19 -14.68 -3.13
N ARG A 132 1.10 -13.73 -3.21
CA ARG A 132 1.72 -13.07 -2.04
C ARG A 132 0.97 -11.78 -1.77
N VAL A 133 0.30 -11.70 -0.63
CA VAL A 133 -0.40 -10.49 -0.19
C VAL A 133 0.40 -9.86 0.95
N GLU A 134 0.80 -8.61 0.77
CA GLU A 134 1.54 -7.85 1.77
C GLU A 134 0.71 -6.65 2.20
N THR A 135 0.67 -6.39 3.52
CA THR A 135 -0.07 -5.27 4.07
C THR A 135 0.86 -4.18 4.57
N GLY A 136 0.42 -2.94 4.47
CA GLY A 136 1.23 -1.79 4.90
C GLY A 136 0.49 -0.46 4.77
N ALA A 137 1.19 0.62 5.09
CA ALA A 137 0.68 1.96 4.87
C ALA A 137 0.58 2.27 3.37
N ASN A 138 -0.45 3.05 2.96
CA ASN A 138 -0.69 3.37 1.55
C ASN A 138 0.55 3.93 0.86
N ARG A 139 1.23 4.88 1.51
CA ARG A 139 2.47 5.49 1.02
C ARG A 139 3.54 4.46 0.66
N ASP A 140 3.78 3.51 1.55
CA ASP A 140 4.86 2.53 1.38
C ASP A 140 4.51 1.50 0.29
N LEU A 141 3.23 1.08 0.22
CA LEU A 141 2.73 0.20 -0.82
C LEU A 141 2.82 0.86 -2.21
N LEU A 142 2.43 2.13 -2.34
CA LEU A 142 2.53 2.87 -3.61
C LEU A 142 3.99 3.05 -4.04
N ALA A 143 4.89 3.38 -3.12
CA ALA A 143 6.31 3.48 -3.44
C ALA A 143 6.90 2.15 -3.93
N ARG A 144 6.47 1.02 -3.36
CA ARG A 144 6.88 -0.32 -3.79
C ARG A 144 6.25 -0.70 -5.14
N LEU A 145 5.01 -0.31 -5.39
CA LEU A 145 4.35 -0.49 -6.69
C LEU A 145 5.08 0.27 -7.79
N GLN A 146 5.45 1.52 -7.55
CA GLN A 146 6.25 2.33 -8.49
C GLN A 146 7.60 1.69 -8.80
N ARG A 147 8.26 1.06 -7.82
CA ARG A 147 9.52 0.33 -8.02
C ARG A 147 9.35 -1.05 -8.66
N GLY A 148 8.11 -1.48 -8.95
CA GLY A 148 7.86 -2.82 -9.52
C GLY A 148 8.07 -3.97 -8.54
N GLU A 149 8.14 -3.71 -7.23
CA GLU A 149 8.23 -4.74 -6.18
C GLU A 149 6.87 -5.39 -5.92
N LEU A 150 5.79 -4.71 -6.28
CA LEU A 150 4.41 -5.19 -6.28
C LEU A 150 3.84 -5.10 -7.68
N ASP A 151 2.95 -6.03 -8.03
CA ASP A 151 2.27 -6.07 -9.32
C ASP A 151 1.01 -5.19 -9.30
N ALA A 152 0.32 -5.14 -8.16
CA ALA A 152 -0.82 -4.27 -7.93
C ALA A 152 -0.98 -3.92 -6.45
N VAL A 153 -1.76 -2.87 -6.18
CA VAL A 153 -2.14 -2.46 -4.82
C VAL A 153 -3.65 -2.24 -4.75
N VAL A 154 -4.28 -2.80 -3.71
CA VAL A 154 -5.64 -2.39 -3.30
C VAL A 154 -5.48 -1.35 -2.20
N GLY A 155 -5.69 -0.10 -2.57
CA GLY A 155 -5.36 1.04 -1.74
C GLY A 155 -6.32 2.21 -1.90
N ARG A 156 -5.91 3.35 -1.38
CA ARG A 156 -6.67 4.60 -1.49
C ARG A 156 -6.02 5.55 -2.48
N LEU A 157 -6.84 6.44 -3.02
CA LEU A 157 -6.35 7.58 -3.77
C LEU A 157 -5.37 8.36 -2.87
N SER A 158 -4.33 8.91 -3.47
CA SER A 158 -3.29 9.69 -2.78
C SER A 158 -3.04 10.99 -3.51
N GLU A 159 -2.12 11.81 -2.96
CA GLU A 159 -1.72 13.05 -3.64
C GLU A 159 -1.17 12.75 -5.05
N PRO A 160 -1.35 13.69 -6.01
CA PRO A 160 -0.94 13.49 -7.41
C PRO A 160 0.53 13.08 -7.57
N GLU A 161 1.41 13.60 -6.72
CA GLU A 161 2.85 13.31 -6.75
C GLU A 161 3.15 11.83 -6.50
N ARG A 162 2.34 11.18 -5.65
CA ARG A 162 2.46 9.76 -5.30
C ARG A 162 1.80 8.83 -6.32
N LEU A 163 0.98 9.38 -7.21
CA LEU A 163 0.30 8.63 -8.27
C LEU A 163 1.03 8.69 -9.61
N GLN A 164 2.15 9.42 -9.70
CA GLN A 164 2.93 9.48 -10.94
C GLN A 164 3.31 8.08 -11.43
N GLY A 165 3.01 7.81 -12.71
CA GLY A 165 3.25 6.51 -13.32
C GLY A 165 2.33 5.38 -12.85
N LEU A 166 1.30 5.68 -12.05
CA LEU A 166 0.29 4.73 -11.60
C LEU A 166 -1.07 5.03 -12.23
N SER A 167 -1.83 3.99 -12.52
CA SER A 167 -3.25 4.05 -12.85
C SER A 167 -4.07 3.70 -11.61
N PHE A 168 -5.18 4.41 -11.41
CA PHE A 168 -6.14 4.16 -10.33
C PHE A 168 -7.50 3.80 -10.93
N GLU A 169 -8.00 2.61 -10.61
CA GLU A 169 -9.36 2.20 -10.92
C GLU A 169 -10.18 2.26 -9.64
N HIS A 170 -11.17 3.13 -9.61
CA HIS A 170 -12.10 3.23 -8.49
C HIS A 170 -12.92 1.95 -8.33
N LEU A 171 -12.95 1.40 -7.11
CA LEU A 171 -13.74 0.23 -6.75
C LEU A 171 -15.00 0.60 -5.95
N TYR A 172 -14.85 1.39 -4.89
CA TYR A 172 -15.94 1.90 -4.06
C TYR A 172 -15.46 3.06 -3.18
N ALA A 173 -16.41 3.82 -2.62
CA ALA A 173 -16.15 4.78 -1.57
C ALA A 173 -16.42 4.14 -0.20
N GLU A 174 -15.51 4.32 0.75
CA GLU A 174 -15.55 3.68 2.07
C GLU A 174 -15.72 4.71 3.18
N PRO A 175 -16.86 4.68 3.93
CA PRO A 175 -17.08 5.58 5.05
C PRO A 175 -16.26 5.14 6.27
N LEU A 176 -16.00 6.11 7.16
CA LEU A 176 -15.53 5.84 8.52
C LEU A 176 -16.70 5.50 9.42
N ILE A 177 -16.41 4.74 10.47
CA ILE A 177 -17.32 4.45 11.58
C ILE A 177 -16.57 4.61 12.91
N VAL A 178 -17.31 4.73 13.99
CA VAL A 178 -16.80 4.51 15.34
C VAL A 178 -17.38 3.19 15.82
N ALA A 179 -16.53 2.17 15.94
CA ALA A 179 -16.92 0.84 16.41
C ALA A 179 -16.64 0.70 17.91
N VAL A 180 -17.55 0.04 18.61
CA VAL A 180 -17.50 -0.22 20.06
C VAL A 180 -17.96 -1.64 20.36
N ARG A 181 -17.71 -2.13 21.58
CA ARG A 181 -18.24 -3.42 22.05
C ARG A 181 -19.78 -3.41 22.16
N PRO A 182 -20.44 -4.56 22.07
CA PRO A 182 -21.85 -4.68 22.43
C PRO A 182 -22.10 -4.26 23.89
N GLY A 183 -23.22 -3.60 24.13
CA GLY A 183 -23.56 -3.06 25.47
C GLY A 183 -22.68 -1.88 25.91
N HIS A 184 -21.99 -1.22 25.01
CA HIS A 184 -21.28 0.02 25.30
C HIS A 184 -22.27 1.12 25.72
N PRO A 185 -22.01 1.92 26.78
CA PRO A 185 -22.95 2.89 27.34
C PRO A 185 -23.46 3.94 26.33
N LEU A 186 -22.67 4.25 25.29
CA LEU A 186 -23.07 5.19 24.25
C LEU A 186 -24.09 4.62 23.25
N LEU A 187 -24.28 3.29 23.19
CA LEU A 187 -25.30 2.68 22.32
C LEU A 187 -26.73 2.97 22.76
N ASP A 188 -26.94 3.22 24.07
CA ASP A 188 -28.23 3.60 24.61
C ASP A 188 -28.62 5.05 24.25
N LYS A 189 -27.69 5.81 23.67
CA LYS A 189 -27.92 7.18 23.24
C LYS A 189 -28.29 7.22 21.78
N ARG A 190 -29.37 7.87 21.44
CA ARG A 190 -29.82 7.99 20.03
C ARG A 190 -28.83 8.77 19.16
N ARG A 191 -28.12 9.77 19.73
CA ARG A 191 -27.04 10.55 19.10
C ARG A 191 -26.10 11.05 20.21
N PRO A 192 -25.03 10.32 20.52
CA PRO A 192 -24.10 10.79 21.55
C PRO A 192 -23.37 12.06 21.06
N GLY A 193 -23.39 13.09 21.91
CA GLY A 193 -22.75 14.38 21.64
C GLY A 193 -21.30 14.44 22.10
N PRO A 194 -20.60 15.55 21.81
CA PRO A 194 -19.16 15.73 22.11
C PRO A 194 -18.78 15.47 23.56
N ALA A 195 -19.62 16.00 24.52
CA ALA A 195 -19.38 15.83 25.96
C ALA A 195 -19.44 14.37 26.41
N GLN A 196 -20.18 13.53 25.68
CA GLN A 196 -20.32 12.10 26.00
C GLN A 196 -19.20 11.27 25.36
N LEU A 197 -18.69 11.69 24.20
CA LEU A 197 -17.61 11.02 23.46
C LEU A 197 -16.23 11.32 24.08
N ALA A 198 -16.00 12.56 24.49
CA ALA A 198 -14.69 13.04 24.92
C ALA A 198 -14.02 12.24 26.06
N PRO A 199 -14.75 11.76 27.11
CA PRO A 199 -14.13 11.06 28.24
C PRO A 199 -13.57 9.66 27.92
N HIS A 200 -14.01 9.05 26.81
CA HIS A 200 -13.60 7.70 26.44
C HIS A 200 -12.17 7.68 25.88
N ASP A 201 -11.54 6.52 25.97
CA ASP A 201 -10.30 6.23 25.24
C ASP A 201 -10.59 6.10 23.74
N TRP A 202 -9.63 6.51 22.91
CA TRP A 202 -9.79 6.51 21.46
C TRP A 202 -8.72 5.64 20.80
N ILE A 203 -9.17 4.84 19.83
CA ILE A 203 -8.29 4.10 18.95
C ILE A 203 -8.38 4.76 17.58
N LEU A 204 -7.29 5.43 17.18
CA LEU A 204 -7.21 6.24 15.96
C LEU A 204 -6.18 5.67 14.98
N PRO A 205 -6.33 5.93 13.69
CA PRO A 205 -5.28 5.66 12.71
C PRO A 205 -4.02 6.51 12.98
N LEU A 206 -2.87 6.09 12.42
CA LEU A 206 -1.62 6.87 12.53
C LEU A 206 -1.76 8.25 11.90
N ALA A 207 -1.08 9.24 12.48
CA ALA A 207 -1.21 10.67 12.16
C ALA A 207 -0.92 11.02 10.68
N ASP A 208 -0.10 10.24 9.99
CA ASP A 208 0.31 10.47 8.59
C ASP A 208 -0.62 9.79 7.55
N THR A 209 -1.83 9.40 7.93
CA THR A 209 -2.79 8.75 7.05
C THR A 209 -3.98 9.64 6.71
N MET A 210 -4.54 9.50 5.49
CA MET A 210 -5.77 10.20 5.09
C MET A 210 -6.94 9.87 6.01
N ILE A 211 -7.04 8.61 6.44
CA ILE A 211 -8.07 8.16 7.40
C ILE A 211 -7.99 8.98 8.69
N ARG A 212 -6.77 9.22 9.19
CA ARG A 212 -6.57 10.05 10.38
C ARG A 212 -6.94 11.51 10.11
N HIS A 213 -6.57 12.05 8.97
CA HIS A 213 -6.97 13.41 8.59
C HIS A 213 -8.48 13.58 8.60
N ASN A 214 -9.23 12.64 8.05
CA ASN A 214 -10.69 12.66 8.06
C ASN A 214 -11.26 12.49 9.47
N ALA A 215 -10.66 11.62 10.29
CA ALA A 215 -11.03 11.45 11.69
C ALA A 215 -10.84 12.76 12.47
N ASP A 216 -9.67 13.39 12.36
CA ASP A 216 -9.35 14.64 13.03
C ASP A 216 -10.27 15.79 12.56
N SER A 217 -10.55 15.87 11.25
CA SER A 217 -11.47 16.85 10.68
C SER A 217 -12.87 16.69 11.23
N TRP A 218 -13.36 15.43 11.33
CA TRP A 218 -14.66 15.14 11.92
C TRP A 218 -14.69 15.50 13.41
N LEU A 219 -13.71 15.09 14.20
CA LEU A 219 -13.58 15.40 15.62
C LEU A 219 -13.60 16.92 15.85
N GLN A 220 -12.80 17.66 15.08
CA GLN A 220 -12.70 19.10 15.17
C GLN A 220 -14.02 19.79 14.76
N GLY A 221 -14.62 19.36 13.63
CA GLY A 221 -15.88 19.90 13.13
C GLY A 221 -17.05 19.71 14.08
N HIS A 222 -17.02 18.66 14.92
CA HIS A 222 -18.04 18.37 15.93
C HIS A 222 -17.67 18.82 17.34
N GLY A 223 -16.52 19.50 17.51
CA GLY A 223 -16.05 19.99 18.81
C GLY A 223 -15.67 18.88 19.79
N VAL A 224 -15.38 17.66 19.29
CA VAL A 224 -14.92 16.53 20.11
C VAL A 224 -13.42 16.65 20.33
N ARG A 225 -13.01 16.69 21.60
CA ARG A 225 -11.60 16.63 22.01
C ARG A 225 -11.42 15.42 22.91
N PRO A 226 -10.68 14.38 22.47
CA PRO A 226 -10.34 13.25 23.32
C PRO A 226 -9.72 13.69 24.65
N GLN A 227 -10.27 13.21 25.77
CA GLN A 227 -9.79 13.45 27.13
C GLN A 227 -9.24 12.19 27.76
N GLY A 228 -9.66 11.01 27.25
CA GLY A 228 -9.09 9.72 27.58
C GLY A 228 -7.76 9.45 26.84
N ALA A 229 -7.24 8.25 26.99
CA ALA A 229 -6.05 7.80 26.27
C ALA A 229 -6.30 7.74 24.75
N VAL A 230 -5.28 8.08 23.96
CA VAL A 230 -5.31 7.90 22.50
C VAL A 230 -4.30 6.84 22.12
N ILE A 231 -4.79 5.77 21.49
CA ILE A 231 -3.98 4.66 20.96
C ILE A 231 -3.97 4.80 19.44
N GLU A 232 -2.79 4.95 18.87
CA GLU A 232 -2.63 5.11 17.42
C GLU A 232 -2.16 3.81 16.78
N THR A 233 -2.91 3.29 15.80
CA THR A 233 -2.56 2.03 15.14
C THR A 233 -3.16 1.90 13.74
N LEU A 234 -2.45 1.17 12.84
CA LEU A 234 -3.00 0.64 11.59
C LEU A 234 -3.35 -0.85 11.71
N SER A 235 -3.05 -1.49 12.84
CA SER A 235 -3.38 -2.89 13.06
C SER A 235 -4.88 -3.06 13.33
N VAL A 236 -5.58 -3.61 12.35
CA VAL A 236 -7.02 -3.95 12.46
C VAL A 236 -7.26 -4.94 13.61
N SER A 237 -6.39 -5.93 13.80
CA SER A 237 -6.52 -6.90 14.88
C SER A 237 -6.36 -6.26 16.26
N LEU A 238 -5.39 -5.34 16.44
CA LEU A 238 -5.23 -4.64 17.70
C LEU A 238 -6.43 -3.73 17.98
N GLY A 239 -6.87 -2.93 16.98
CA GLY A 239 -8.04 -2.06 17.12
C GLY A 239 -9.30 -2.83 17.52
N ARG A 240 -9.52 -3.98 16.87
CA ARG A 240 -10.64 -4.88 17.19
C ARG A 240 -10.60 -5.41 18.63
N GLU A 241 -9.45 -5.95 19.05
CA GLU A 241 -9.31 -6.52 20.41
C GLU A 241 -9.51 -5.45 21.49
N LEU A 242 -8.96 -4.27 21.29
CA LEU A 242 -9.13 -3.16 22.23
C LEU A 242 -10.60 -2.68 22.30
N ALA A 243 -11.23 -2.49 21.14
CA ALA A 243 -12.62 -2.06 21.08
C ALA A 243 -13.60 -3.10 21.62
N ALA A 244 -13.35 -4.40 21.39
CA ALA A 244 -14.19 -5.47 21.91
C ALA A 244 -14.03 -5.71 23.42
N GLY A 245 -12.84 -5.44 23.95
CA GLY A 245 -12.48 -5.71 25.36
C GLY A 245 -12.57 -4.52 26.29
N SER A 246 -12.95 -3.32 25.83
CA SER A 246 -12.99 -2.11 26.63
C SER A 246 -14.08 -1.14 26.16
N ASP A 247 -14.19 0.03 26.83
CA ASP A 247 -15.06 1.14 26.40
C ASP A 247 -14.33 2.12 25.44
N ALA A 248 -13.30 1.67 24.74
CA ALA A 248 -12.58 2.49 23.79
C ALA A 248 -13.37 2.65 22.48
N LEU A 249 -13.29 3.84 21.91
CA LEU A 249 -13.95 4.22 20.67
C LEU A 249 -12.99 3.99 19.49
N TRP A 250 -13.25 2.99 18.66
CA TRP A 250 -12.40 2.69 17.52
C TRP A 250 -12.86 3.42 16.26
N PHE A 251 -12.15 4.47 15.88
CA PHE A 251 -12.38 5.21 14.65
C PHE A 251 -11.69 4.47 13.49
N THR A 252 -12.47 3.91 12.59
CA THR A 252 -11.95 2.98 11.57
C THR A 252 -12.79 3.00 10.30
N PRO A 253 -12.23 2.68 9.12
CA PRO A 253 -13.03 2.39 7.94
C PRO A 253 -13.97 1.21 8.18
N LEU A 254 -15.18 1.29 7.64
CA LEU A 254 -16.20 0.25 7.77
C LEU A 254 -15.68 -1.15 7.44
N GLY A 255 -14.92 -1.31 6.35
CA GLY A 255 -14.41 -2.61 5.91
C GLY A 255 -13.45 -3.29 6.89
N ALA A 256 -12.82 -2.53 7.78
CA ALA A 256 -11.97 -3.09 8.83
C ALA A 256 -12.78 -3.83 9.90
N ALA A 257 -14.00 -3.35 10.22
CA ALA A 257 -14.85 -3.87 11.27
C ALA A 257 -16.06 -4.69 10.71
N GLU A 258 -16.30 -4.68 9.41
CA GLU A 258 -17.50 -5.23 8.76
C GLU A 258 -17.83 -6.65 9.22
N ALA A 259 -16.86 -7.55 9.22
CA ALA A 259 -17.07 -8.94 9.65
C ALA A 259 -17.41 -9.06 11.15
N ASP A 260 -16.91 -8.16 11.98
CA ASP A 260 -17.18 -8.15 13.42
C ASP A 260 -18.54 -7.53 13.73
N LEU A 261 -18.95 -6.53 12.94
CA LEU A 261 -20.32 -5.98 12.99
C LEU A 261 -21.36 -7.03 12.61
N GLU A 262 -21.11 -7.81 11.53
CA GLU A 262 -21.99 -8.89 11.09
C GLU A 262 -22.15 -10.00 12.12
N ARG A 263 -21.10 -10.28 12.88
CA ARG A 263 -21.09 -11.30 13.93
C ARG A 263 -21.60 -10.77 15.29
N GLY A 264 -21.85 -9.47 15.39
CA GLY A 264 -22.24 -8.83 16.66
C GLY A 264 -21.10 -8.75 17.69
N VAL A 265 -19.83 -8.90 17.25
CA VAL A 265 -18.66 -8.72 18.12
C VAL A 265 -18.40 -7.23 18.39
N LEU A 266 -18.70 -6.40 17.40
CA LEU A 266 -18.66 -4.95 17.52
C LEU A 266 -20.00 -4.35 17.06
N MET A 267 -20.26 -3.12 17.50
CA MET A 267 -21.43 -2.33 17.11
C MET A 267 -20.96 -0.95 16.64
N PRO A 268 -21.58 -0.39 15.57
CA PRO A 268 -21.30 0.98 15.18
C PRO A 268 -22.04 1.95 16.09
N LEU A 269 -21.38 3.00 16.54
CA LEU A 269 -22.08 4.11 17.21
C LEU A 269 -22.95 4.87 16.20
N PRO A 270 -24.15 5.34 16.62
CA PRO A 270 -25.07 6.09 15.77
C PRO A 270 -24.59 7.55 15.59
N LEU A 271 -23.44 7.71 14.91
CA LEU A 271 -22.84 8.99 14.61
C LEU A 271 -22.97 9.28 13.11
N ASP A 272 -23.21 10.54 12.78
CA ASP A 272 -23.16 11.00 11.39
C ASP A 272 -21.70 11.26 10.99
N LEU A 273 -21.16 10.37 10.19
CA LEU A 273 -19.80 10.43 9.66
C LEU A 273 -19.79 10.72 8.15
N SER A 274 -20.88 11.29 7.63
CA SER A 274 -20.98 11.73 6.24
C SER A 274 -19.86 12.71 5.89
N GLY A 275 -19.28 12.56 4.71
CA GLY A 275 -18.15 13.37 4.25
C GLY A 275 -16.78 12.79 4.65
N THR A 276 -16.76 11.62 5.31
CA THR A 276 -15.51 10.90 5.61
C THR A 276 -15.17 9.79 4.61
N GLU A 277 -15.99 9.66 3.56
CA GLU A 277 -15.83 8.63 2.55
C GLU A 277 -14.53 8.80 1.77
N GLU A 278 -13.76 7.74 1.65
CA GLU A 278 -12.54 7.72 0.86
C GLU A 278 -12.62 6.73 -0.31
N PRO A 279 -12.13 7.11 -1.49
CA PRO A 279 -12.10 6.21 -2.63
C PRO A 279 -11.08 5.10 -2.42
N VAL A 280 -11.56 3.86 -2.43
CA VAL A 280 -10.76 2.64 -2.50
C VAL A 280 -10.68 2.19 -3.94
N GLY A 281 -9.50 1.80 -4.39
CA GLY A 281 -9.27 1.41 -5.77
C GLY A 281 -8.19 0.37 -5.95
N TRP A 282 -8.13 -0.13 -7.19
CA TRP A 282 -7.06 -0.96 -7.69
C TRP A 282 -6.02 -0.07 -8.37
N LEU A 283 -4.77 -0.17 -7.94
CA LEU A 283 -3.66 0.59 -8.49
C LEU A 283 -2.67 -0.35 -9.17
N MET A 284 -2.18 0.07 -10.32
CA MET A 284 -1.14 -0.60 -11.10
C MET A 284 -0.23 0.45 -11.72
N ARG A 285 0.97 0.05 -12.15
CA ARG A 285 1.77 0.92 -13.01
C ARG A 285 1.06 1.11 -14.35
N SER A 286 1.08 2.34 -14.85
CA SER A 286 0.40 2.71 -16.12
C SER A 286 1.01 2.03 -17.35
N ASP A 287 2.30 1.66 -17.27
CA ASP A 287 3.06 0.98 -18.32
C ASP A 287 3.04 -0.56 -18.20
N ALA A 288 2.46 -1.11 -17.12
CA ALA A 288 2.45 -2.54 -16.89
C ALA A 288 1.41 -3.24 -17.77
N GLN A 289 1.82 -4.36 -18.36
CA GLN A 289 0.89 -5.31 -18.99
C GLN A 289 0.57 -6.42 -17.97
N PRO A 290 -0.65 -6.46 -17.44
CA PRO A 290 -1.01 -7.44 -16.42
C PRO A 290 -1.07 -8.85 -17.02
N SER A 291 -0.47 -9.82 -16.33
CA SER A 291 -0.59 -11.24 -16.67
C SER A 291 -2.04 -11.71 -16.62
N PRO A 292 -2.43 -12.78 -17.31
CA PRO A 292 -3.78 -13.35 -17.20
C PRO A 292 -4.20 -13.66 -15.76
N ALA A 293 -3.28 -14.15 -14.93
CA ALA A 293 -3.52 -14.41 -13.52
C ALA A 293 -3.81 -13.12 -12.73
N LEU A 294 -3.05 -12.04 -12.97
CA LEU A 294 -3.29 -10.74 -12.33
C LEU A 294 -4.63 -10.13 -12.78
N GLN A 295 -4.99 -10.29 -14.05
CA GLN A 295 -6.30 -9.86 -14.56
C GLN A 295 -7.45 -10.62 -13.88
N ALA A 296 -7.30 -11.91 -13.66
CA ALA A 296 -8.30 -12.73 -12.95
C ALA A 296 -8.46 -12.25 -11.49
N VAL A 297 -7.35 -11.99 -10.79
CA VAL A 297 -7.38 -11.42 -9.43
C VAL A 297 -8.08 -10.06 -9.41
N ARG A 298 -7.74 -9.17 -10.36
CA ARG A 298 -8.38 -7.85 -10.48
C ARG A 298 -9.88 -7.97 -10.69
N ALA A 299 -10.32 -8.86 -11.60
CA ALA A 299 -11.75 -9.09 -11.87
C ALA A 299 -12.48 -9.59 -10.63
N ALA A 300 -11.90 -10.57 -9.91
CA ALA A 300 -12.47 -11.11 -8.70
C ALA A 300 -12.57 -10.09 -7.55
N VAL A 301 -11.52 -9.28 -7.34
CA VAL A 301 -11.55 -8.19 -6.34
C VAL A 301 -12.60 -7.15 -6.71
N ARG A 302 -12.71 -6.78 -7.99
CA ARG A 302 -13.75 -5.87 -8.49
C ARG A 302 -15.15 -6.42 -8.24
N GLU A 303 -15.38 -7.69 -8.49
CA GLU A 303 -16.66 -8.33 -8.21
C GLU A 303 -17.02 -8.29 -6.72
N GLN A 304 -16.07 -8.57 -5.82
CA GLN A 304 -16.29 -8.43 -4.37
C GLN A 304 -16.63 -6.99 -3.98
N ALA A 305 -15.93 -6.00 -4.55
CA ALA A 305 -16.23 -4.60 -4.31
C ALA A 305 -17.64 -4.22 -4.76
N GLN A 306 -18.09 -4.69 -5.93
CA GLN A 306 -19.45 -4.45 -6.43
C GLN A 306 -20.52 -5.12 -5.55
N ARG A 307 -20.28 -6.37 -5.10
CA ARG A 307 -21.19 -7.08 -4.18
C ARG A 307 -21.32 -6.32 -2.86
N ARG A 308 -20.19 -5.85 -2.33
CA ARG A 308 -20.15 -5.04 -1.10
C ARG A 308 -20.91 -3.73 -1.26
N GLN A 309 -20.68 -3.00 -2.35
CA GLN A 309 -21.36 -1.73 -2.62
C GLN A 309 -22.88 -1.90 -2.68
N ARG A 310 -23.39 -2.93 -3.38
CA ARG A 310 -24.84 -3.22 -3.43
C ARG A 310 -25.42 -3.48 -2.06
N ARG A 311 -24.68 -4.14 -1.17
CA ARG A 311 -25.11 -4.46 0.20
C ARG A 311 -25.25 -3.21 1.07
N TRP A 312 -24.35 -2.26 0.95
CA TRP A 312 -24.33 -1.05 1.77
C TRP A 312 -25.07 0.14 1.14
N SER A 313 -25.44 0.07 -0.14
CA SER A 313 -26.25 1.07 -0.85
C SER A 313 -27.75 0.74 -0.83
N GLY A 314 -28.18 -0.35 -0.19
CA GLY A 314 -29.57 -0.70 0.02
C GLY A 314 -30.29 0.34 0.92
N PRO A 315 -31.61 0.48 0.81
CA PRO A 315 -32.36 1.44 1.60
C PRO A 315 -32.12 1.18 3.09
N ARG A 316 -31.66 2.20 3.80
CA ARG A 316 -31.55 2.24 5.26
C ARG A 316 -32.91 2.51 5.88
#